data_89a9088e6e650ff51763cc4b6d941560
#
_entry.id   89a9088e6e650ff51763cc4b6d941560
#
_cell.length_a   1.000
_cell.length_b   1.000
_cell.length_c   1.000
_cell.angle_alpha   90.00
_cell.angle_beta   90.00
_cell.angle_gamma   90.00
#
_symmetry.space_group_name_H-M   'P 1'
#
loop_
_entity.id
_entity.type
_entity.pdbx_description
1 polymer ?
#
loop_
_entity_poly.entity_id
_entity_poly.type
_entity_poly.pdbx_seq_one_letter_code
_entity_poly.pdbx_strand_id
1 'polypeptide(L)'
;MDGKEFLSKIETEMSKCVVGKEDIIKLLLISMLSKGHVLLEGIPGLAKTTIVKNFAKTFGLSFSRIQLTPDTMPSDIIGVYYYSEKTKDFAIKKGPIFTNILLADEINRTPPKTQSAMLEAMQECQATVEGTSIKLPEPFILLATMNPLESEGVYSLPEAQMDRFMFKITLEYPKKDEEIAMLKKKYEGSFETVNSVIPPEELKEAFEKVLEIKISDEILEYIYEIVKMTRTDDRLLYGVSPRTSEQILYASRALAFLNNRNYVIPDDVKEVSKYILVHKIKLKIDYEIEGISNKNIINEILDKAVVFKKTGDN
;
A
#
# COMPACT_ATOMS: atom_id res chain seq x y z
N MET A 1 -7.70 -22.66 -2.86
CA MET A 1 -7.53 -21.93 -4.13
C MET A 1 -6.05 -21.64 -4.34
N ASP A 2 -5.57 -21.64 -5.59
CA ASP A 2 -4.20 -21.24 -5.90
C ASP A 2 -4.08 -19.71 -6.10
N GLY A 3 -2.85 -19.18 -6.06
CA GLY A 3 -2.61 -17.73 -6.10
C GLY A 3 -2.98 -17.08 -7.43
N LYS A 4 -2.79 -17.78 -8.56
CA LYS A 4 -3.16 -17.25 -9.88
C LYS A 4 -4.67 -17.19 -10.05
N GLU A 5 -5.38 -18.21 -9.59
CA GLU A 5 -6.85 -18.19 -9.58
C GLU A 5 -7.37 -17.06 -8.70
N PHE A 6 -6.75 -16.86 -7.52
CA PHE A 6 -7.08 -15.78 -6.60
C PHE A 6 -6.94 -14.41 -7.27
N LEU A 7 -5.80 -14.14 -7.91
CA LEU A 7 -5.53 -12.90 -8.65
C LEU A 7 -6.53 -12.73 -9.80
N SER A 8 -6.70 -13.77 -10.64
CA SER A 8 -7.57 -13.72 -11.83
C SER A 8 -9.05 -13.42 -11.48
N LYS A 9 -9.58 -13.99 -10.39
CA LYS A 9 -10.95 -13.67 -9.92
C LYS A 9 -11.09 -12.18 -9.61
N ILE A 10 -10.10 -11.60 -8.94
CA ILE A 10 -10.12 -10.19 -8.55
C ILE A 10 -9.97 -9.28 -9.77
N GLU A 11 -9.00 -9.58 -10.66
CA GLU A 11 -8.78 -8.81 -11.89
C GLU A 11 -10.01 -8.83 -12.80
N THR A 12 -10.62 -10.00 -12.98
CA THR A 12 -11.86 -10.16 -13.77
C THR A 12 -12.98 -9.32 -13.19
N GLU A 13 -13.16 -9.34 -11.88
CA GLU A 13 -14.23 -8.58 -11.23
C GLU A 13 -13.94 -7.08 -11.29
N MET A 14 -12.71 -6.67 -11.05
CA MET A 14 -12.27 -5.26 -11.13
C MET A 14 -12.36 -4.69 -12.55
N SER A 15 -12.15 -5.51 -13.59
CA SER A 15 -12.23 -5.08 -14.99
C SER A 15 -13.63 -4.60 -15.41
N LYS A 16 -14.66 -4.94 -14.64
CA LYS A 16 -16.03 -4.43 -14.83
C LYS A 16 -16.12 -2.91 -14.65
N CYS A 17 -15.31 -2.35 -13.75
CA CYS A 17 -15.40 -0.93 -13.37
C CYS A 17 -14.08 -0.15 -13.59
N VAL A 18 -12.96 -0.82 -13.80
CA VAL A 18 -11.64 -0.22 -13.98
C VAL A 18 -11.01 -0.78 -15.25
N VAL A 19 -10.36 0.06 -16.04
CA VAL A 19 -9.71 -0.32 -17.30
C VAL A 19 -8.20 -0.04 -17.19
N GLY A 20 -7.36 -1.02 -17.56
CA GLY A 20 -5.92 -0.83 -17.73
C GLY A 20 -5.16 -0.52 -16.43
N LYS A 21 -5.56 -1.11 -15.32
CA LYS A 21 -4.92 -0.91 -14.00
C LYS A 21 -4.58 -2.22 -13.29
N GLU A 22 -4.31 -3.28 -14.07
CA GLU A 22 -4.02 -4.63 -13.58
C GLU A 22 -2.80 -4.62 -12.65
N ASP A 23 -1.73 -3.88 -13.01
CA ASP A 23 -0.53 -3.77 -12.19
C ASP A 23 -0.83 -3.13 -10.81
N ILE A 24 -1.73 -2.13 -10.79
CA ILE A 24 -2.14 -1.47 -9.53
C ILE A 24 -2.94 -2.44 -8.68
N ILE A 25 -3.88 -3.18 -9.28
CA ILE A 25 -4.69 -4.19 -8.58
C ILE A 25 -3.78 -5.26 -7.98
N LYS A 26 -2.79 -5.74 -8.73
CA LYS A 26 -1.78 -6.69 -8.26
C LYS A 26 -0.99 -6.16 -7.06
N LEU A 27 -0.52 -4.91 -7.12
CA LEU A 27 0.21 -4.27 -6.01
C LEU A 27 -0.67 -4.07 -4.77
N LEU A 28 -1.93 -3.67 -4.95
CA LEU A 28 -2.89 -3.58 -3.85
C LEU A 28 -3.11 -4.94 -3.20
N LEU A 29 -3.19 -6.00 -4.00
CA LEU A 29 -3.36 -7.35 -3.50
C LEU A 29 -2.13 -7.85 -2.75
N ILE A 30 -0.91 -7.61 -3.27
CA ILE A 30 0.34 -7.90 -2.57
C ILE A 30 0.37 -7.15 -1.23
N SER A 31 0.01 -5.86 -1.23
CA SER A 31 -0.06 -5.06 -0.01
C SER A 31 -1.05 -5.65 1.01
N MET A 32 -2.26 -6.04 0.56
CA MET A 32 -3.25 -6.67 1.43
C MET A 32 -2.72 -7.97 2.05
N LEU A 33 -2.20 -8.88 1.23
CA LEU A 33 -1.68 -10.17 1.67
C LEU A 33 -0.45 -10.04 2.59
N SER A 34 0.26 -8.93 2.51
CA SER A 34 1.41 -8.57 3.36
C SER A 34 1.03 -7.71 4.56
N LYS A 35 -0.26 -7.39 4.75
CA LYS A 35 -0.76 -6.42 5.75
C LYS A 35 -0.06 -5.06 5.67
N GLY A 36 0.31 -4.65 4.45
CA GLY A 36 0.99 -3.38 4.17
C GLY A 36 0.02 -2.24 3.89
N HIS A 37 0.49 -1.01 4.02
CA HIS A 37 -0.27 0.20 3.70
C HIS A 37 0.27 0.82 2.41
N VAL A 38 -0.56 1.55 1.67
CA VAL A 38 -0.21 2.05 0.34
C VAL A 38 -0.39 3.55 0.25
N LEU A 39 0.58 4.22 -0.36
CA LEU A 39 0.50 5.61 -0.76
C LEU A 39 0.23 5.68 -2.27
N LEU A 40 -0.91 6.24 -2.64
CA LEU A 40 -1.31 6.47 -4.03
C LEU A 40 -1.00 7.91 -4.42
N GLU A 41 -0.04 8.10 -5.29
CA GLU A 41 0.29 9.41 -5.83
C GLU A 41 -0.35 9.59 -7.21
N GLY A 42 -0.95 10.73 -7.46
CA GLY A 42 -1.51 11.03 -8.77
C GLY A 42 -2.44 12.23 -8.73
N ILE A 43 -2.64 12.82 -9.89
CA ILE A 43 -3.53 13.97 -10.06
C ILE A 43 -4.99 13.61 -9.77
N PRO A 44 -5.85 14.58 -9.49
CA PRO A 44 -7.30 14.35 -9.38
C PRO A 44 -7.88 13.73 -10.65
N GLY A 45 -8.93 12.92 -10.51
CA GLY A 45 -9.63 12.34 -11.66
C GLY A 45 -9.10 10.97 -12.15
N LEU A 46 -8.00 10.45 -11.62
CA LEU A 46 -7.44 9.14 -12.01
C LEU A 46 -8.12 7.93 -11.33
N ALA A 47 -9.38 8.06 -10.97
CA ALA A 47 -10.23 7.00 -10.42
C ALA A 47 -9.70 6.32 -9.12
N LYS A 48 -8.81 6.96 -8.35
CA LYS A 48 -8.25 6.42 -7.10
C LYS A 48 -9.32 5.86 -6.18
N THR A 49 -10.34 6.64 -5.87
CA THR A 49 -11.46 6.23 -5.01
C THR A 49 -12.23 5.06 -5.59
N THR A 50 -12.46 5.04 -6.90
CA THR A 50 -13.17 3.95 -7.59
C THR A 50 -12.39 2.64 -7.49
N ILE A 51 -11.07 2.68 -7.72
CA ILE A 51 -10.20 1.51 -7.62
C ILE A 51 -10.27 0.94 -6.19
N VAL A 52 -10.00 1.76 -5.17
CA VAL A 52 -9.93 1.29 -3.77
C VAL A 52 -11.27 0.79 -3.25
N LYS A 53 -12.36 1.53 -3.54
CA LYS A 53 -13.71 1.13 -3.12
C LYS A 53 -14.12 -0.21 -3.73
N ASN A 54 -13.87 -0.41 -5.01
CA ASN A 54 -14.25 -1.65 -5.68
C ASN A 54 -13.32 -2.80 -5.31
N PHE A 55 -12.02 -2.53 -5.08
CA PHE A 55 -11.11 -3.51 -4.51
C PHE A 55 -11.61 -4.04 -3.15
N ALA A 56 -12.04 -3.16 -2.23
CA ALA A 56 -12.63 -3.59 -0.97
C ALA A 56 -13.87 -4.48 -1.16
N LYS A 57 -14.70 -4.15 -2.15
CA LYS A 57 -15.92 -4.91 -2.46
C LYS A 57 -15.62 -6.33 -2.93
N THR A 58 -14.54 -6.56 -3.68
CA THR A 58 -14.21 -7.92 -4.16
C THR A 58 -14.04 -8.93 -3.03
N PHE A 59 -13.73 -8.45 -1.83
CA PHE A 59 -13.55 -9.27 -0.60
C PHE A 59 -14.74 -9.19 0.36
N GLY A 60 -15.76 -8.39 0.05
CA GLY A 60 -16.83 -8.11 1.01
C GLY A 60 -16.36 -7.36 2.27
N LEU A 61 -15.21 -6.70 2.21
CA LEU A 61 -14.62 -5.95 3.32
C LEU A 61 -15.29 -4.58 3.48
N SER A 62 -15.34 -4.09 4.72
CA SER A 62 -15.81 -2.74 5.01
C SER A 62 -14.85 -1.69 4.46
N PHE A 63 -15.42 -0.65 3.88
CA PHE A 63 -14.68 0.47 3.28
C PHE A 63 -15.17 1.79 3.85
N SER A 64 -14.24 2.65 4.23
CA SER A 64 -14.52 4.05 4.56
C SER A 64 -13.59 4.97 3.78
N ARG A 65 -14.09 6.15 3.49
CA ARG A 65 -13.31 7.24 2.86
C ARG A 65 -13.39 8.46 3.75
N ILE A 66 -12.25 9.10 3.93
CA ILE A 66 -12.17 10.42 4.54
C ILE A 66 -11.42 11.37 3.60
N GLN A 67 -12.02 12.52 3.31
CA GLN A 67 -11.36 13.62 2.63
C GLN A 67 -10.65 14.47 3.68
N LEU A 68 -9.35 14.54 3.61
CA LEU A 68 -8.53 15.26 4.57
C LEU A 68 -8.37 16.72 4.15
N THR A 69 -8.50 17.64 5.11
CA THR A 69 -8.41 19.09 4.94
C THR A 69 -7.55 19.68 6.05
N PRO A 70 -7.10 20.93 5.94
CA PRO A 70 -6.34 21.59 7.01
C PRO A 70 -7.07 21.62 8.36
N ASP A 71 -8.40 21.63 8.34
CA ASP A 71 -9.24 21.69 9.53
C ASP A 71 -9.59 20.33 10.13
N THR A 72 -9.21 19.23 9.44
CA THR A 72 -9.51 17.87 9.92
C THR A 72 -8.81 17.58 11.24
N MET A 73 -9.58 17.20 12.24
CA MET A 73 -9.08 16.84 13.57
C MET A 73 -8.84 15.33 13.71
N PRO A 74 -7.96 14.88 14.61
CA PRO A 74 -7.82 13.46 14.95
C PRO A 74 -9.15 12.78 15.32
N SER A 75 -10.01 13.49 16.05
CA SER A 75 -11.35 13.02 16.44
C SER A 75 -12.28 12.71 15.26
N ASP A 76 -12.11 13.39 14.13
CA ASP A 76 -12.90 13.13 12.93
C ASP A 76 -12.53 11.76 12.28
N ILE A 77 -11.32 11.29 12.56
CA ILE A 77 -10.77 10.02 12.06
C ILE A 77 -11.06 8.88 13.05
N ILE A 78 -10.69 9.07 14.33
CA ILE A 78 -10.76 8.02 15.35
C ILE A 78 -12.09 7.97 16.08
N GLY A 79 -12.87 9.08 16.05
CA GLY A 79 -14.12 9.21 16.79
C GLY A 79 -13.97 9.90 18.13
N VAL A 80 -15.08 9.98 18.85
CA VAL A 80 -15.21 10.69 20.12
C VAL A 80 -16.09 9.95 21.10
N TYR A 81 -15.89 10.16 22.38
CA TYR A 81 -16.89 9.82 23.38
C TYR A 81 -17.97 10.89 23.43
N TYR A 82 -19.21 10.49 23.59
CA TYR A 82 -20.34 11.36 23.81
C TYR A 82 -21.24 10.80 24.88
N TYR A 83 -21.92 11.68 25.61
CA TYR A 83 -22.91 11.26 26.57
C TYR A 83 -24.20 10.84 25.87
N SER A 84 -24.61 9.59 26.05
CA SER A 84 -25.84 9.03 25.46
C SER A 84 -26.99 9.19 26.44
N GLU A 85 -27.97 10.02 26.12
CA GLU A 85 -29.17 10.17 26.93
C GLU A 85 -30.00 8.88 27.04
N LYS A 86 -29.90 8.00 26.05
CA LYS A 86 -30.61 6.70 26.03
C LYS A 86 -30.07 5.74 27.06
N THR A 87 -28.76 5.63 27.18
CA THR A 87 -28.08 4.71 28.10
C THR A 87 -27.72 5.38 29.42
N LYS A 88 -27.81 6.72 29.50
CA LYS A 88 -27.33 7.57 30.61
C LYS A 88 -25.86 7.31 30.96
N ASP A 89 -25.06 7.04 29.95
CA ASP A 89 -23.64 6.71 30.07
C ASP A 89 -22.86 7.25 28.87
N PHE A 90 -21.52 7.27 28.97
CA PHE A 90 -20.66 7.63 27.86
C PHE A 90 -20.62 6.50 26.83
N ALA A 91 -20.88 6.84 25.59
CA ALA A 91 -20.78 5.94 24.44
C ALA A 91 -19.74 6.46 23.45
N ILE A 92 -19.11 5.56 22.71
CA ILE A 92 -18.18 5.95 21.66
C ILE A 92 -18.90 6.09 20.32
N LYS A 93 -18.71 7.21 19.66
CA LYS A 93 -19.03 7.38 18.24
C LYS A 93 -17.76 7.07 17.47
N LYS A 94 -17.68 5.84 16.93
CA LYS A 94 -16.54 5.40 16.13
C LYS A 94 -16.37 6.26 14.87
N GLY A 95 -15.14 6.66 14.60
CA GLY A 95 -14.77 7.37 13.38
C GLY A 95 -14.58 6.43 12.18
N PRO A 96 -14.30 6.98 10.99
CA PRO A 96 -14.12 6.22 9.75
C PRO A 96 -12.95 5.22 9.76
N ILE A 97 -12.03 5.34 10.72
CA ILE A 97 -10.89 4.43 10.86
C ILE A 97 -11.31 3.00 11.26
N PHE A 98 -12.49 2.84 11.87
CA PHE A 98 -13.01 1.53 12.27
C PHE A 98 -13.60 0.78 11.06
N THR A 99 -12.75 0.47 10.11
CA THR A 99 -13.07 -0.22 8.85
C THR A 99 -11.90 -1.12 8.46
N ASN A 100 -12.12 -2.06 7.53
CA ASN A 100 -11.04 -2.90 7.01
C ASN A 100 -10.13 -2.12 6.03
N ILE A 101 -10.73 -1.31 5.16
CA ILE A 101 -10.01 -0.52 4.18
C ILE A 101 -10.40 0.94 4.34
N LEU A 102 -9.44 1.76 4.79
CA LEU A 102 -9.58 3.21 4.91
C LEU A 102 -8.88 3.89 3.75
N LEU A 103 -9.61 4.69 2.98
CA LEU A 103 -9.04 5.62 2.01
C LEU A 103 -8.95 7.01 2.63
N ALA A 104 -7.74 7.46 2.89
CA ALA A 104 -7.43 8.79 3.39
C ALA A 104 -7.01 9.68 2.22
N ASP A 105 -7.96 10.43 1.66
CA ASP A 105 -7.68 11.30 0.51
C ASP A 105 -6.95 12.57 0.93
N GLU A 106 -5.86 12.90 0.21
CA GLU A 106 -5.05 14.10 0.36
C GLU A 106 -4.41 14.23 1.76
N ILE A 107 -3.70 13.17 2.18
CA ILE A 107 -3.08 13.09 3.51
C ILE A 107 -2.12 14.25 3.81
N ASN A 108 -1.50 14.80 2.79
CA ASN A 108 -0.60 15.95 2.90
C ASN A 108 -1.31 17.30 3.15
N ARG A 109 -2.64 17.35 3.15
CA ARG A 109 -3.40 18.56 3.53
C ARG A 109 -3.66 18.69 5.02
N THR A 110 -3.51 17.61 5.80
CA THR A 110 -3.77 17.68 7.24
C THR A 110 -2.53 17.99 8.06
N PRO A 111 -2.71 18.65 9.23
CA PRO A 111 -1.63 18.90 10.16
C PRO A 111 -0.97 17.58 10.66
N PRO A 112 0.31 17.63 11.07
CA PRO A 112 1.05 16.46 11.55
C PRO A 112 0.37 15.70 12.70
N LYS A 113 -0.38 16.39 13.56
CA LYS A 113 -1.13 15.78 14.68
C LYS A 113 -2.21 14.83 14.15
N THR A 114 -2.92 15.22 13.11
CA THR A 114 -3.97 14.42 12.48
C THR A 114 -3.37 13.25 11.70
N GLN A 115 -2.26 13.48 10.99
CA GLN A 115 -1.51 12.40 10.35
C GLN A 115 -1.07 11.34 11.37
N SER A 116 -0.59 11.75 12.55
CA SER A 116 -0.12 10.85 13.62
C SER A 116 -1.20 9.89 14.13
N ALA A 117 -2.47 10.31 14.17
CA ALA A 117 -3.57 9.44 14.58
C ALA A 117 -3.77 8.23 13.63
N MET A 118 -3.57 8.44 12.32
CA MET A 118 -3.60 7.34 11.34
C MET A 118 -2.38 6.42 11.45
N LEU A 119 -1.25 6.97 11.85
CA LEU A 119 0.01 6.22 11.95
C LEU A 119 0.03 5.24 13.12
N GLU A 120 -0.66 5.56 14.23
CA GLU A 120 -0.88 4.59 15.31
C GLU A 120 -1.65 3.38 14.78
N ALA A 121 -2.74 3.63 14.05
CA ALA A 121 -3.56 2.59 13.47
C ALA A 121 -2.79 1.69 12.50
N MET A 122 -1.86 2.25 11.72
CA MET A 122 -1.02 1.48 10.81
C MET A 122 -0.06 0.52 11.52
N GLN A 123 0.40 0.86 12.72
CA GLN A 123 1.38 0.05 13.44
C GLN A 123 0.75 -0.96 14.37
N GLU A 124 -0.23 -0.49 15.14
CA GLU A 124 -0.77 -1.24 16.27
C GLU A 124 -2.12 -1.91 15.94
N CYS A 125 -2.68 -1.67 14.72
CA CYS A 125 -4.03 -2.10 14.34
C CYS A 125 -5.09 -1.72 15.39
N GLN A 126 -4.93 -0.54 16.01
CA GLN A 126 -5.84 0.02 17.00
C GLN A 126 -5.95 1.52 16.86
N ALA A 127 -6.96 2.10 17.47
CA ALA A 127 -7.12 3.54 17.61
C ALA A 127 -7.37 3.89 19.08
N THR A 128 -6.65 4.88 19.60
CA THR A 128 -6.81 5.34 20.99
C THR A 128 -7.73 6.55 21.02
N VAL A 129 -8.92 6.36 21.63
CA VAL A 129 -9.93 7.41 21.82
C VAL A 129 -9.95 7.79 23.30
N GLU A 130 -9.57 9.02 23.63
CA GLU A 130 -9.52 9.54 25.01
C GLU A 130 -8.88 8.57 26.02
N GLY A 131 -7.75 7.97 25.63
CA GLY A 131 -6.98 7.05 26.47
C GLY A 131 -7.44 5.58 26.44
N THR A 132 -8.51 5.26 25.72
CA THR A 132 -8.96 3.87 25.53
C THR A 132 -8.55 3.36 24.17
N SER A 133 -7.69 2.31 24.13
CA SER A 133 -7.27 1.66 22.89
C SER A 133 -8.32 0.65 22.43
N ILE A 134 -8.77 0.79 21.19
CA ILE A 134 -9.80 -0.05 20.57
C ILE A 134 -9.22 -0.69 19.32
N LYS A 135 -9.30 -2.01 19.23
CA LYS A 135 -8.81 -2.75 18.05
C LYS A 135 -9.62 -2.42 16.80
N LEU A 136 -8.93 -2.32 15.69
CA LEU A 136 -9.52 -2.16 14.36
C LEU A 136 -9.96 -3.52 13.80
N PRO A 137 -10.88 -3.55 12.83
CA PRO A 137 -11.21 -4.76 12.09
C PRO A 137 -9.99 -5.32 11.37
N GLU A 138 -9.82 -6.64 11.37
CA GLU A 138 -8.76 -7.29 10.60
C GLU A 138 -9.30 -7.92 9.31
N PRO A 139 -8.58 -7.83 8.19
CA PRO A 139 -7.36 -7.03 7.99
C PRO A 139 -7.67 -5.52 8.01
N PHE A 140 -6.73 -4.71 8.51
CA PHE A 140 -6.78 -3.25 8.40
C PHE A 140 -5.74 -2.74 7.41
N ILE A 141 -6.17 -2.00 6.40
CA ILE A 141 -5.30 -1.40 5.40
C ILE A 141 -5.65 0.07 5.22
N LEU A 142 -4.65 0.92 5.39
CA LEU A 142 -4.72 2.34 5.05
C LEU A 142 -4.19 2.54 3.64
N LEU A 143 -5.00 3.14 2.78
CA LEU A 143 -4.57 3.71 1.52
C LEU A 143 -4.66 5.23 1.63
N ALA A 144 -3.51 5.89 1.54
CA ALA A 144 -3.48 7.36 1.54
C ALA A 144 -3.28 7.86 0.11
N THR A 145 -3.86 9.02 -0.23
CA THR A 145 -3.57 9.66 -1.49
C THR A 145 -2.78 10.95 -1.30
N MET A 146 -1.94 11.26 -2.29
CA MET A 146 -1.25 12.54 -2.41
C MET A 146 -1.43 13.10 -3.81
N ASN A 147 -1.57 14.42 -3.90
CA ASN A 147 -1.54 15.14 -5.17
C ASN A 147 -0.16 15.80 -5.34
N PRO A 148 0.65 15.40 -6.32
CA PRO A 148 1.99 15.95 -6.51
C PRO A 148 2.00 17.39 -7.03
N LEU A 149 0.88 17.88 -7.58
CA LEU A 149 0.78 19.22 -8.15
C LEU A 149 0.42 20.30 -7.12
N GLU A 150 0.00 19.92 -5.94
CA GLU A 150 -0.36 20.85 -4.88
C GLU A 150 0.87 21.25 -4.09
N SER A 151 1.21 22.53 -4.12
CA SER A 151 2.33 23.11 -3.37
C SER A 151 1.88 24.06 -2.26
N GLU A 152 0.65 24.60 -2.33
CA GLU A 152 0.12 25.52 -1.33
C GLU A 152 -0.74 24.79 -0.29
N GLY A 153 -0.56 25.15 1.00
CA GLY A 153 -1.38 24.60 2.08
C GLY A 153 -1.15 23.12 2.37
N VAL A 154 0.01 22.56 1.97
CA VAL A 154 0.36 21.16 2.18
C VAL A 154 1.42 21.00 3.26
N TYR A 155 1.27 19.96 4.06
CA TYR A 155 2.25 19.49 5.03
C TYR A 155 2.97 18.27 4.45
N SER A 156 4.28 18.37 4.25
CA SER A 156 5.04 17.20 3.84
C SER A 156 4.94 16.09 4.89
N LEU A 157 4.74 14.85 4.44
CA LEU A 157 4.84 13.70 5.33
C LEU A 157 6.30 13.54 5.77
N PRO A 158 6.59 13.55 7.08
CA PRO A 158 7.93 13.24 7.56
C PRO A 158 8.38 11.86 7.09
N GLU A 159 9.68 11.69 6.89
CA GLU A 159 10.27 10.46 6.37
C GLU A 159 9.93 9.22 7.22
N ALA A 160 9.91 9.38 8.55
CA ALA A 160 9.49 8.32 9.47
C ALA A 160 8.02 7.88 9.28
N GLN A 161 7.19 8.74 8.71
CA GLN A 161 5.81 8.43 8.36
C GLN A 161 5.73 7.78 6.98
N MET A 162 6.52 8.27 6.02
CA MET A 162 6.63 7.67 4.68
C MET A 162 7.14 6.22 4.75
N ASP A 163 8.07 5.92 5.67
CA ASP A 163 8.63 4.57 5.87
C ASP A 163 7.59 3.52 6.27
N ARG A 164 6.44 3.95 6.82
CA ARG A 164 5.34 3.04 7.20
C ARG A 164 4.53 2.53 6.02
N PHE A 165 4.49 3.27 4.93
CA PHE A 165 3.87 2.80 3.70
C PHE A 165 4.76 1.75 3.04
N MET A 166 4.15 0.61 2.70
CA MET A 166 4.85 -0.47 2.00
C MET A 166 5.13 -0.05 0.56
N PHE A 167 4.11 0.36 -0.16
CA PHE A 167 4.23 0.79 -1.54
C PHE A 167 3.88 2.27 -1.72
N LYS A 168 4.63 2.93 -2.59
CA LYS A 168 4.21 4.16 -3.25
C LYS A 168 3.87 3.83 -4.70
N ILE A 169 2.60 3.97 -5.07
CA ILE A 169 2.10 3.68 -6.41
C ILE A 169 1.74 5.01 -7.08
N THR A 170 2.41 5.33 -8.17
CA THR A 170 2.11 6.52 -8.96
C THR A 170 1.09 6.13 -10.03
N LEU A 171 -0.06 6.80 -10.00
CA LEU A 171 -1.09 6.66 -11.03
C LEU A 171 -0.79 7.63 -12.17
N GLU A 172 -0.56 7.06 -13.34
CA GLU A 172 -0.36 7.81 -14.56
C GLU A 172 -1.68 7.95 -15.35
N TYR A 173 -1.70 8.89 -16.29
CA TYR A 173 -2.80 8.97 -17.25
C TYR A 173 -3.01 7.63 -17.95
N PRO A 174 -4.27 7.30 -18.31
CA PRO A 174 -4.53 6.12 -19.12
C PRO A 174 -3.84 6.23 -20.49
N LYS A 175 -3.41 5.11 -21.03
CA LYS A 175 -2.97 5.05 -22.42
C LYS A 175 -4.16 5.29 -23.34
N LYS A 176 -3.89 5.70 -24.59
CA LYS A 176 -4.93 5.99 -25.59
C LYS A 176 -6.00 4.89 -25.69
N ASP A 177 -5.57 3.64 -25.75
CA ASP A 177 -6.51 2.52 -25.91
C ASP A 177 -7.34 2.28 -24.65
N GLU A 178 -6.77 2.47 -23.45
CA GLU A 178 -7.45 2.40 -22.17
C GLU A 178 -8.50 3.49 -22.03
N GLU A 179 -8.16 4.72 -22.41
CA GLU A 179 -9.06 5.87 -22.36
C GLU A 179 -10.22 5.71 -23.35
N ILE A 180 -9.96 5.24 -24.57
CA ILE A 180 -11.00 4.91 -25.56
C ILE A 180 -11.92 3.81 -25.03
N ALA A 181 -11.37 2.75 -24.43
CA ALA A 181 -12.15 1.67 -23.86
C ALA A 181 -13.04 2.16 -22.69
N MET A 182 -12.50 3.04 -21.84
CA MET A 182 -13.27 3.69 -20.77
C MET A 182 -14.43 4.53 -21.32
N LEU A 183 -14.17 5.34 -22.36
CA LEU A 183 -15.19 6.16 -23.02
C LEU A 183 -16.29 5.31 -23.65
N LYS A 184 -15.94 4.20 -24.32
CA LYS A 184 -16.90 3.25 -24.87
C LYS A 184 -17.79 2.67 -23.77
N LYS A 185 -17.20 2.15 -22.69
CA LYS A 185 -17.96 1.63 -21.54
C LYS A 185 -18.90 2.69 -20.95
N LYS A 186 -18.46 3.94 -20.89
CA LYS A 186 -19.29 5.05 -20.40
C LYS A 186 -20.45 5.35 -21.33
N TYR A 187 -20.20 5.38 -22.63
CA TYR A 187 -21.22 5.62 -23.66
C TYR A 187 -22.27 4.51 -23.70
N GLU A 188 -21.83 3.27 -23.63
CA GLU A 188 -22.70 2.08 -23.65
C GLU A 188 -23.43 1.84 -22.32
N GLY A 189 -23.07 2.56 -21.26
CA GLY A 189 -23.59 2.31 -19.92
C GLY A 189 -23.19 0.94 -19.36
N SER A 190 -22.09 0.36 -19.88
CA SER A 190 -21.66 -1.02 -19.62
C SER A 190 -20.73 -1.16 -18.38
N PHE A 191 -20.61 -0.12 -17.54
CA PHE A 191 -19.97 -0.27 -16.24
C PHE A 191 -20.88 -1.09 -15.31
N GLU A 192 -20.36 -2.23 -14.89
CA GLU A 192 -21.08 -3.13 -14.00
C GLU A 192 -20.72 -2.90 -12.53
N THR A 193 -21.60 -3.38 -11.66
CA THR A 193 -21.33 -3.37 -10.22
C THR A 193 -20.36 -4.49 -9.87
N VAL A 194 -19.31 -4.17 -9.14
CA VAL A 194 -18.39 -5.16 -8.57
C VAL A 194 -19.07 -5.92 -7.43
N ASN A 195 -18.93 -7.23 -7.43
CA ASN A 195 -19.44 -8.12 -6.40
C ASN A 195 -18.32 -8.64 -5.49
N SER A 196 -18.68 -9.18 -4.34
CA SER A 196 -17.75 -9.96 -3.52
C SER A 196 -17.53 -11.32 -4.19
N VAL A 197 -16.29 -11.60 -4.58
CA VAL A 197 -15.87 -12.84 -5.27
C VAL A 197 -14.91 -13.67 -4.45
N ILE A 198 -14.37 -13.10 -3.37
CA ILE A 198 -13.49 -13.78 -2.42
C ILE A 198 -14.20 -13.85 -1.07
N PRO A 199 -14.68 -15.03 -0.67
CA PRO A 199 -15.24 -15.25 0.67
C PRO A 199 -14.19 -15.00 1.77
N PRO A 200 -14.63 -14.64 3.00
CA PRO A 200 -13.71 -14.43 4.14
C PRO A 200 -12.80 -15.63 4.43
N GLU A 201 -13.31 -16.85 4.24
CA GLU A 201 -12.55 -18.09 4.45
C GLU A 201 -11.42 -18.23 3.41
N GLU A 202 -11.69 -17.91 2.14
CA GLU A 202 -10.67 -17.93 1.09
C GLU A 202 -9.60 -16.87 1.32
N LEU A 203 -9.98 -15.67 1.79
CA LEU A 203 -9.04 -14.62 2.15
C LEU A 203 -8.15 -15.05 3.32
N LYS A 204 -8.73 -15.68 4.35
CA LYS A 204 -7.99 -16.22 5.49
C LYS A 204 -7.00 -17.29 5.05
N GLU A 205 -7.45 -18.24 4.22
CA GLU A 205 -6.59 -19.29 3.64
C GLU A 205 -5.43 -18.68 2.84
N ALA A 206 -5.67 -17.60 2.08
CA ALA A 206 -4.63 -16.91 1.34
C ALA A 206 -3.56 -16.29 2.26
N PHE A 207 -3.95 -15.68 3.38
CA PHE A 207 -3.01 -15.19 4.38
C PHE A 207 -2.15 -16.32 4.97
N GLU A 208 -2.75 -17.45 5.31
CA GLU A 208 -2.06 -18.62 5.86
C GLU A 208 -1.05 -19.16 4.84
N LYS A 209 -1.46 -19.34 3.58
CA LYS A 209 -0.58 -19.79 2.49
C LYS A 209 0.60 -18.86 2.24
N VAL A 210 0.40 -17.55 2.29
CA VAL A 210 1.50 -16.58 2.16
C VAL A 210 2.53 -16.76 3.27
N LEU A 211 2.08 -17.07 4.49
CA LEU A 211 2.99 -17.34 5.62
C LEU A 211 3.76 -18.64 5.47
N GLU A 212 3.25 -19.62 4.72
CA GLU A 212 3.91 -20.91 4.45
C GLU A 212 4.96 -20.83 3.32
N ILE A 213 4.97 -19.74 2.52
CA ILE A 213 5.95 -19.55 1.45
C ILE A 213 7.37 -19.55 2.02
N LYS A 214 8.20 -20.45 1.53
CA LYS A 214 9.57 -20.64 1.98
C LYS A 214 10.49 -19.54 1.48
N ILE A 215 11.44 -19.19 2.32
CA ILE A 215 12.52 -18.24 2.01
C ILE A 215 13.83 -18.92 2.38
N SER A 216 14.77 -18.96 1.45
CA SER A 216 16.10 -19.48 1.72
C SER A 216 17.01 -18.40 2.32
N ASP A 217 18.09 -18.82 2.98
CA ASP A 217 19.09 -17.90 3.53
C ASP A 217 19.69 -17.00 2.45
N GLU A 218 19.87 -17.52 1.23
CA GLU A 218 20.39 -16.74 0.09
C GLU A 218 19.46 -15.60 -0.31
N ILE A 219 18.15 -15.80 -0.19
CA ILE A 219 17.18 -14.72 -0.44
C ILE A 219 17.20 -13.69 0.69
N LEU A 220 17.39 -14.11 1.94
CA LEU A 220 17.53 -13.20 3.07
C LEU A 220 18.80 -12.34 2.93
N GLU A 221 19.92 -12.97 2.56
CA GLU A 221 21.18 -12.27 2.28
C GLU A 221 21.01 -11.31 1.09
N TYR A 222 20.30 -11.71 0.05
CA TYR A 222 20.04 -10.88 -1.12
C TYR A 222 19.20 -9.62 -0.75
N ILE A 223 18.16 -9.77 0.06
CA ILE A 223 17.39 -8.63 0.59
C ILE A 223 18.31 -7.71 1.40
N TYR A 224 19.15 -8.28 2.27
CA TYR A 224 20.09 -7.51 3.06
C TYR A 224 21.09 -6.71 2.19
N GLU A 225 21.66 -7.33 1.14
CA GLU A 225 22.58 -6.63 0.24
C GLU A 225 21.91 -5.48 -0.50
N ILE A 226 20.68 -5.64 -1.00
CA ILE A 226 19.93 -4.53 -1.60
C ILE A 226 19.77 -3.38 -0.60
N VAL A 227 19.35 -3.67 0.62
CA VAL A 227 19.15 -2.65 1.66
C VAL A 227 20.48 -2.01 2.07
N LYS A 228 21.55 -2.78 2.23
CA LYS A 228 22.89 -2.31 2.55
C LYS A 228 23.41 -1.36 1.47
N MET A 229 23.22 -1.70 0.19
CA MET A 229 23.62 -0.83 -0.93
C MET A 229 22.96 0.54 -0.85
N THR A 230 21.68 0.64 -0.42
CA THR A 230 21.05 1.94 -0.20
C THR A 230 21.69 2.76 0.92
N ARG A 231 22.30 2.10 1.92
CA ARG A 231 22.93 2.75 3.08
C ARG A 231 24.36 3.20 2.80
N THR A 232 24.98 2.61 1.79
CA THR A 232 26.38 2.88 1.41
C THR A 232 26.53 3.65 0.11
N ASP A 233 25.43 4.01 -0.56
CA ASP A 233 25.46 4.81 -1.79
C ASP A 233 25.68 6.29 -1.44
N ASP A 234 26.82 6.83 -1.85
CA ASP A 234 27.24 8.22 -1.55
C ASP A 234 26.29 9.28 -2.15
N ARG A 235 25.46 8.91 -3.11
CA ARG A 235 24.47 9.79 -3.75
C ARG A 235 23.22 9.98 -2.87
N LEU A 236 23.00 9.10 -1.91
CA LEU A 236 21.85 9.15 -1.03
C LEU A 236 22.18 9.94 0.25
N LEU A 237 21.20 10.72 0.72
CA LEU A 237 21.29 11.43 1.98
C LEU A 237 21.22 10.45 3.16
N TYR A 238 20.39 9.41 3.02
CA TYR A 238 20.27 8.27 3.93
C TYR A 238 19.71 7.06 3.17
N GLY A 239 20.04 5.87 3.67
CA GLY A 239 19.48 4.61 3.19
C GLY A 239 18.21 4.19 3.95
N VAL A 240 17.65 3.04 3.59
CA VAL A 240 16.37 2.57 4.14
C VAL A 240 16.51 1.90 5.51
N SER A 241 15.41 1.89 6.25
CA SER A 241 15.30 1.31 7.59
C SER A 241 15.25 -0.23 7.57
N PRO A 242 15.48 -0.91 8.70
CA PRO A 242 15.25 -2.36 8.83
C PRO A 242 13.82 -2.79 8.52
N ARG A 243 12.82 -1.95 8.80
CA ARG A 243 11.41 -2.19 8.44
C ARG A 243 11.24 -2.42 6.94
N THR A 244 12.03 -1.75 6.12
CA THR A 244 12.00 -1.94 4.67
C THR A 244 12.42 -3.34 4.27
N SER A 245 13.40 -3.95 4.95
CA SER A 245 13.78 -5.36 4.73
C SER A 245 12.61 -6.31 5.02
N GLU A 246 11.88 -6.08 6.11
CA GLU A 246 10.68 -6.85 6.45
C GLU A 246 9.58 -6.68 5.41
N GLN A 247 9.36 -5.46 4.93
CA GLN A 247 8.36 -5.19 3.91
C GLN A 247 8.70 -5.88 2.58
N ILE A 248 9.96 -5.87 2.16
CA ILE A 248 10.42 -6.61 0.97
C ILE A 248 10.19 -8.11 1.17
N LEU A 249 10.53 -8.65 2.33
CA LEU A 249 10.34 -10.05 2.68
C LEU A 249 8.87 -10.47 2.52
N TYR A 250 7.94 -9.78 3.18
CA TYR A 250 6.52 -10.12 3.14
C TYR A 250 5.90 -9.91 1.76
N ALA A 251 6.25 -8.82 1.08
CA ALA A 251 5.77 -8.55 -0.27
C ALA A 251 6.25 -9.61 -1.28
N SER A 252 7.50 -10.07 -1.16
CA SER A 252 8.04 -11.13 -2.01
C SER A 252 7.33 -12.47 -1.81
N ARG A 253 6.96 -12.80 -0.56
CA ARG A 253 6.13 -13.98 -0.24
C ARG A 253 4.75 -13.89 -0.91
N ALA A 254 4.09 -12.74 -0.77
CA ALA A 254 2.78 -12.53 -1.38
C ALA A 254 2.85 -12.64 -2.91
N LEU A 255 3.90 -12.08 -3.52
CA LEU A 255 4.12 -12.19 -4.97
C LEU A 255 4.40 -13.63 -5.40
N ALA A 256 5.22 -14.39 -4.65
CA ALA A 256 5.48 -15.80 -4.93
C ALA A 256 4.19 -16.63 -4.86
N PHE A 257 3.34 -16.39 -3.85
CA PHE A 257 2.01 -17.01 -3.76
C PHE A 257 1.15 -16.71 -4.98
N LEU A 258 1.02 -15.45 -5.38
CA LEU A 258 0.25 -15.04 -6.57
C LEU A 258 0.78 -15.66 -7.86
N ASN A 259 2.06 -16.01 -7.91
CA ASN A 259 2.70 -16.72 -9.02
C ASN A 259 2.64 -18.26 -8.89
N ASN A 260 1.85 -18.80 -7.95
CA ASN A 260 1.70 -20.23 -7.67
C ASN A 260 3.03 -20.93 -7.32
N ARG A 261 3.91 -20.24 -6.59
CA ARG A 261 5.14 -20.81 -6.06
C ARG A 261 5.07 -20.91 -4.55
N ASN A 262 5.68 -21.95 -4.00
CA ASN A 262 5.79 -22.15 -2.55
C ASN A 262 7.16 -21.70 -1.98
N TYR A 263 7.93 -20.94 -2.77
CA TYR A 263 9.21 -20.32 -2.41
C TYR A 263 9.41 -19.01 -3.16
N VAL A 264 10.20 -18.12 -2.54
CA VAL A 264 10.59 -16.82 -3.13
C VAL A 264 11.80 -17.01 -4.03
N ILE A 265 11.82 -16.27 -5.14
CA ILE A 265 12.98 -16.16 -6.05
C ILE A 265 13.50 -14.71 -6.09
N PRO A 266 14.74 -14.48 -6.54
CA PRO A 266 15.31 -13.13 -6.63
C PRO A 266 14.47 -12.15 -7.44
N ASP A 267 13.79 -12.61 -8.48
CA ASP A 267 12.93 -11.75 -9.30
C ASP A 267 11.73 -11.20 -8.53
N ASP A 268 11.18 -11.97 -7.59
CA ASP A 268 10.11 -11.46 -6.70
C ASP A 268 10.62 -10.30 -5.85
N VAL A 269 11.82 -10.46 -5.28
CA VAL A 269 12.47 -9.42 -4.48
C VAL A 269 12.72 -8.17 -5.32
N LYS A 270 13.24 -8.33 -6.54
CA LYS A 270 13.49 -7.22 -7.47
C LYS A 270 12.19 -6.49 -7.82
N GLU A 271 11.13 -7.23 -8.17
CA GLU A 271 9.86 -6.66 -8.59
C GLU A 271 9.25 -5.79 -7.48
N VAL A 272 9.11 -6.30 -6.27
CA VAL A 272 8.49 -5.54 -5.17
C VAL A 272 9.37 -4.39 -4.69
N SER A 273 10.71 -4.56 -4.70
CA SER A 273 11.65 -3.55 -4.23
C SER A 273 11.55 -2.24 -4.99
N LYS A 274 11.23 -2.27 -6.29
CA LYS A 274 11.03 -1.06 -7.11
C LYS A 274 9.96 -0.14 -6.54
N TYR A 275 8.88 -0.70 -6.01
CA TYR A 275 7.75 0.06 -5.46
C TYR A 275 7.90 0.36 -3.96
N ILE A 276 8.72 -0.44 -3.24
CA ILE A 276 8.98 -0.24 -1.82
C ILE A 276 10.06 0.83 -1.60
N LEU A 277 11.13 0.82 -2.38
CA LEU A 277 12.29 1.69 -2.16
C LEU A 277 12.08 3.12 -2.65
N VAL A 278 11.25 3.34 -3.69
CA VAL A 278 11.17 4.61 -4.43
C VAL A 278 10.85 5.84 -3.57
N HIS A 279 10.14 5.66 -2.47
CA HIS A 279 9.74 6.75 -1.57
C HIS A 279 10.50 6.74 -0.23
N LYS A 280 11.43 5.80 -0.05
CA LYS A 280 12.18 5.60 1.19
C LYS A 280 13.64 5.99 1.10
N ILE A 281 14.16 6.22 -0.11
CA ILE A 281 15.49 6.79 -0.35
C ILE A 281 15.34 8.26 -0.70
N LYS A 282 16.35 9.05 -0.35
CA LYS A 282 16.41 10.47 -0.68
C LYS A 282 17.76 10.81 -1.25
N LEU A 283 17.75 11.38 -2.45
CA LEU A 283 18.94 11.85 -3.12
C LEU A 283 19.51 13.11 -2.43
N LYS A 284 20.80 13.30 -2.52
CA LYS A 284 21.43 14.59 -2.26
C LYS A 284 21.08 15.55 -3.40
N ILE A 285 20.93 16.81 -3.07
CA ILE A 285 20.41 17.83 -3.98
C ILE A 285 21.28 17.99 -5.25
N ASP A 286 22.60 17.80 -5.12
CA ASP A 286 23.53 17.90 -6.24
C ASP A 286 23.18 16.91 -7.36
N TYR A 287 22.84 15.68 -7.00
CA TYR A 287 22.46 14.63 -7.95
C TYR A 287 21.05 14.80 -8.52
N GLU A 288 20.13 15.41 -7.76
CA GLU A 288 18.80 15.80 -8.28
C GLU A 288 18.93 16.86 -9.38
N ILE A 289 19.84 17.84 -9.19
CA ILE A 289 20.15 18.89 -10.18
C ILE A 289 20.77 18.28 -11.46
N GLU A 290 21.57 17.22 -11.33
CA GLU A 290 22.12 16.45 -12.45
C GLU A 290 21.05 15.61 -13.20
N GLY A 291 19.80 15.59 -12.72
CA GLY A 291 18.70 14.85 -13.34
C GLY A 291 18.64 13.38 -12.98
N ILE A 292 19.36 12.95 -11.93
CA ILE A 292 19.28 11.59 -11.42
C ILE A 292 17.99 11.47 -10.60
N SER A 293 17.26 10.37 -10.79
CA SER A 293 16.04 10.08 -10.04
C SER A 293 16.21 8.91 -9.08
N ASN A 294 15.35 8.83 -8.06
CA ASN A 294 15.30 7.67 -7.17
C ASN A 294 15.15 6.35 -7.96
N LYS A 295 14.34 6.34 -9.03
CA LYS A 295 14.15 5.17 -9.90
C LYS A 295 15.45 4.72 -10.56
N ASN A 296 16.31 5.67 -11.00
CA ASN A 296 17.62 5.34 -11.59
C ASN A 296 18.50 4.63 -10.57
N ILE A 297 18.63 5.18 -9.36
CA ILE A 297 19.45 4.59 -8.30
C ILE A 297 18.95 3.19 -7.92
N ILE A 298 17.63 3.03 -7.77
CA ILE A 298 17.04 1.73 -7.42
C ILE A 298 17.33 0.69 -8.50
N ASN A 299 17.16 1.03 -9.77
CA ASN A 299 17.45 0.10 -10.85
C ASN A 299 18.93 -0.30 -10.85
N GLU A 300 19.85 0.65 -10.66
CA GLU A 300 21.28 0.35 -10.56
C GLU A 300 21.59 -0.58 -9.36
N ILE A 301 21.00 -0.34 -8.21
CA ILE A 301 21.17 -1.19 -7.02
C ILE A 301 20.67 -2.61 -7.31
N LEU A 302 19.45 -2.74 -7.88
CA LEU A 302 18.85 -4.04 -8.18
C LEU A 302 19.62 -4.81 -9.26
N ASP A 303 20.27 -4.12 -10.20
CA ASP A 303 21.10 -4.75 -11.24
C ASP A 303 22.47 -5.18 -10.70
N LYS A 304 23.02 -4.43 -9.73
CA LYS A 304 24.32 -4.74 -9.11
C LYS A 304 24.21 -5.78 -7.99
N ALA A 305 23.07 -5.88 -7.32
CA ALA A 305 22.88 -6.81 -6.22
C ALA A 305 22.98 -8.27 -6.70
N VAL A 306 23.88 -9.02 -6.10
CA VAL A 306 24.19 -10.42 -6.48
C VAL A 306 23.59 -11.38 -5.48
N VAL A 307 22.97 -12.44 -5.97
CA VAL A 307 22.53 -13.56 -5.14
C VAL A 307 23.75 -14.44 -4.83
N PHE A 308 24.16 -14.50 -3.59
CA PHE A 308 25.24 -15.39 -3.18
C PHE A 308 24.72 -16.83 -3.16
N LYS A 309 25.30 -17.71 -4.02
CA LYS A 309 25.13 -19.14 -3.84
C LYS A 309 26.11 -19.58 -2.74
N LYS A 310 25.62 -20.17 -1.65
CA LYS A 310 26.50 -20.95 -0.79
C LYS A 310 27.12 -22.03 -1.66
N THR A 311 28.42 -21.90 -1.97
CA THR A 311 29.22 -23.04 -2.44
C THR A 311 29.13 -24.08 -1.33
N GLY A 312 28.42 -25.18 -1.61
CA GLY A 312 28.31 -26.27 -0.63
C GLY A 312 29.67 -26.68 -0.17
N ASP A 313 29.88 -26.69 1.14
CA ASP A 313 30.95 -27.43 1.76
C ASP A 313 30.71 -28.91 1.39
N ASN A 314 31.66 -29.46 0.61
CA ASN A 314 31.76 -30.88 0.32
C ASN A 314 32.04 -31.71 1.60
#